data_4cc49e72dbbc41639552eed32180fbbd
#
_entry.id   4cc49e72dbbc41639552eed32180fbbd
#
_cell.length_a   1.000
_cell.length_b   1.000
_cell.length_c   1.000
_cell.angle_alpha   90.00
_cell.angle_beta   90.00
_cell.angle_gamma   90.00
#
_symmetry.space_group_name_H-M   'P 1'
#
loop_
_entity.id
_entity.type
_entity.pdbx_description
1 polymer ?
#
loop_
_entity_poly.entity_id
_entity_poly.type
_entity_poly.pdbx_seq_one_letter_code
_entity_poly.pdbx_strand_id
1 'polypeptide(L)'
;GKMSLYAFNEATRIDAQGYYDDFVVGGTSDTPEIDNEAPEIRAMFFNDSAFVNGGKVNSTPYFYARLWDKSGINVTGSSVGHDVTLYIDDNPIRNYNLNDYYKNIPDKHGEGEVGFSVPKLESGLHYAEFKVWDVMNNVRTDTITFEVVEGLKPFICDLKVFPNPARESAQFYFSHNRPESRMDVEIAVYDMA
;
A
#
# COMPACT_ATOMS: atom_id res chain seq x y z
N GLY A 1 15.84 -24.33 3.66
CA GLY A 1 14.90 -23.37 3.07
C GLY A 1 13.76 -24.05 2.33
N LYS A 2 12.72 -23.28 2.02
CA LYS A 2 11.63 -23.74 1.15
C LYS A 2 11.26 -22.60 0.21
N MET A 3 11.25 -22.88 -1.09
CA MET A 3 10.80 -21.96 -2.13
C MET A 3 9.47 -22.48 -2.68
N SER A 4 8.42 -21.69 -2.63
CA SER A 4 7.13 -22.01 -3.25
C SER A 4 7.00 -21.24 -4.56
N LEU A 5 6.55 -21.93 -5.60
CA LEU A 5 6.42 -21.43 -6.95
C LEU A 5 4.98 -21.56 -7.39
N TYR A 6 4.47 -20.55 -8.04
CA TYR A 6 3.15 -20.54 -8.65
C TYR A 6 3.24 -19.95 -10.06
N ALA A 7 2.57 -20.58 -11.01
CA ALA A 7 2.46 -20.10 -12.38
C ALA A 7 1.00 -20.19 -12.83
N PHE A 8 0.54 -19.17 -13.54
CA PHE A 8 -0.80 -19.09 -14.09
C PHE A 8 -0.75 -18.70 -15.56
N ASN A 9 -1.54 -19.39 -16.38
CA ASN A 9 -1.71 -19.06 -17.79
C ASN A 9 -3.09 -18.44 -18.00
N GLU A 10 -3.15 -17.15 -18.25
CA GLU A 10 -4.40 -16.41 -18.42
C GLU A 10 -5.23 -16.89 -19.62
N ALA A 11 -4.58 -17.31 -20.71
CA ALA A 11 -5.27 -17.73 -21.94
C ALA A 11 -5.98 -19.07 -21.79
N THR A 12 -5.39 -20.01 -21.05
CA THR A 12 -5.93 -21.35 -20.84
C THR A 12 -6.62 -21.53 -19.49
N ARG A 13 -6.47 -20.56 -18.57
CA ARG A 13 -6.91 -20.62 -17.17
C ARG A 13 -6.39 -21.85 -16.42
N ILE A 14 -5.21 -22.31 -16.79
CA ILE A 14 -4.53 -23.41 -16.12
C ILE A 14 -3.50 -22.81 -15.19
N ASP A 15 -3.46 -23.33 -13.98
CA ASP A 15 -2.47 -22.97 -12.98
C ASP A 15 -1.59 -24.18 -12.62
N ALA A 16 -0.40 -23.89 -12.09
CA ALA A 16 0.51 -24.87 -11.55
C ALA A 16 1.15 -24.32 -10.30
N GLN A 17 1.32 -25.18 -9.32
CA GLN A 17 2.07 -24.85 -8.10
C GLN A 17 3.11 -25.91 -7.84
N GLY A 18 4.21 -25.50 -7.23
CA GLY A 18 5.27 -26.40 -6.87
C GLY A 18 6.10 -25.83 -5.72
N TYR A 19 7.00 -26.63 -5.22
CA TYR A 19 7.98 -26.18 -4.24
C TYR A 19 9.33 -26.86 -4.48
N TYR A 20 10.38 -26.21 -3.99
CA TYR A 20 11.72 -26.73 -3.92
C TYR A 20 12.27 -26.47 -2.52
N ASP A 21 12.76 -27.49 -1.85
CA ASP A 21 13.26 -27.43 -0.47
C ASP A 21 14.66 -28.04 -0.29
N ASP A 22 15.27 -28.54 -1.36
CA ASP A 22 16.61 -29.09 -1.35
C ASP A 22 17.69 -28.00 -1.52
N PHE A 23 17.65 -27.01 -0.60
CA PHE A 23 18.70 -26.00 -0.51
C PHE A 23 18.89 -25.48 0.91
N VAL A 24 20.08 -24.99 1.19
CA VAL A 24 20.44 -24.36 2.47
C VAL A 24 20.74 -22.88 2.21
N VAL A 25 20.12 -22.00 2.98
CA VAL A 25 20.45 -20.58 3.01
C VAL A 25 21.48 -20.36 4.11
N GLY A 26 22.64 -19.86 3.77
CA GLY A 26 23.71 -19.59 4.72
C GLY A 26 25.02 -19.24 4.05
N GLY A 27 26.05 -19.05 4.84
CA GLY A 27 27.36 -18.62 4.41
C GLY A 27 27.52 -17.11 4.41
N THR A 28 28.72 -16.66 4.07
CA THR A 28 29.10 -15.24 3.96
C THR A 28 29.61 -15.00 2.55
N SER A 29 29.20 -13.92 1.93
CA SER A 29 29.74 -13.49 0.64
C SER A 29 31.08 -12.80 0.83
N ASP A 30 32.09 -13.18 0.05
CA ASP A 30 33.37 -12.49 0.03
C ASP A 30 33.27 -11.11 -0.66
N THR A 31 32.20 -10.90 -1.44
CA THR A 31 31.91 -9.66 -2.14
C THR A 31 30.45 -9.27 -1.88
N PRO A 32 30.13 -8.79 -0.66
CA PRO A 32 28.76 -8.39 -0.37
C PRO A 32 28.37 -7.19 -1.25
N GLU A 33 27.15 -7.20 -1.75
CA GLU A 33 26.56 -6.01 -2.36
C GLU A 33 26.35 -4.98 -1.27
N ILE A 34 26.93 -3.79 -1.44
CA ILE A 34 26.77 -2.68 -0.51
C ILE A 34 25.68 -1.77 -1.06
N ASP A 35 24.63 -1.58 -0.28
CA ASP A 35 23.58 -0.61 -0.52
C ASP A 35 23.59 0.39 0.62
N ASN A 36 23.75 1.67 0.30
CA ASN A 36 23.71 2.78 1.24
C ASN A 36 22.61 3.79 0.86
N GLU A 37 21.71 3.41 -0.05
CA GLU A 37 20.60 4.23 -0.50
C GLU A 37 19.36 3.87 0.32
N ALA A 38 18.67 4.89 0.83
CA ALA A 38 17.44 4.67 1.58
C ALA A 38 16.26 4.42 0.62
N PRO A 39 15.23 3.70 1.07
CA PRO A 39 14.02 3.50 0.28
C PRO A 39 13.42 4.80 -0.27
N GLU A 40 12.87 4.73 -1.46
CA GLU A 40 12.09 5.81 -2.07
C GLU A 40 10.61 5.70 -1.69
N ILE A 41 10.02 6.78 -1.20
CA ILE A 41 8.58 6.93 -1.08
C ILE A 41 8.09 7.64 -2.34
N ARG A 42 7.64 6.86 -3.35
CA ARG A 42 7.22 7.37 -4.66
C ARG A 42 5.86 8.04 -4.65
N ALA A 43 5.01 7.67 -3.71
CA ALA A 43 3.73 8.31 -3.44
C ALA A 43 3.37 8.14 -1.96
N MET A 44 2.76 9.17 -1.37
CA MET A 44 2.22 9.12 -0.02
C MET A 44 1.04 10.09 0.07
N PHE A 45 -0.13 9.57 0.44
CA PHE A 45 -1.34 10.37 0.51
C PHE A 45 -2.41 9.73 1.40
N PHE A 46 -3.44 10.51 1.73
CA PHE A 46 -4.65 10.01 2.36
C PHE A 46 -5.82 10.00 1.38
N ASN A 47 -6.64 8.96 1.46
CA ASN A 47 -7.89 8.72 0.71
C ASN A 47 -7.71 8.56 -0.80
N ASP A 48 -7.16 9.54 -1.49
CA ASP A 48 -7.00 9.51 -2.95
C ASP A 48 -5.73 10.22 -3.42
N SER A 49 -5.31 9.93 -4.65
CA SER A 49 -4.07 10.45 -5.23
C SER A 49 -4.08 11.94 -5.53
N ALA A 50 -5.23 12.60 -5.47
CA ALA A 50 -5.35 14.06 -5.59
C ALA A 50 -5.14 14.77 -4.23
N PHE A 51 -4.90 14.02 -3.16
CA PHE A 51 -4.60 14.59 -1.85
C PHE A 51 -3.35 15.48 -1.91
N VAL A 52 -3.46 16.65 -1.31
CA VAL A 52 -2.34 17.60 -1.15
C VAL A 52 -2.00 17.70 0.33
N ASN A 53 -0.71 17.79 0.65
CA ASN A 53 -0.25 17.96 2.03
C ASN A 53 -0.97 19.12 2.72
N GLY A 54 -1.55 18.89 3.90
CA GLY A 54 -2.47 19.81 4.58
C GLY A 54 -3.94 19.67 4.15
N GLY A 55 -4.25 18.74 3.26
CA GLY A 55 -5.61 18.51 2.75
C GLY A 55 -6.59 17.97 3.79
N LYS A 56 -7.88 18.03 3.45
CA LYS A 56 -8.97 17.59 4.34
C LYS A 56 -9.29 16.12 4.12
N VAL A 57 -9.50 15.41 5.24
CA VAL A 57 -9.88 14.00 5.27
C VAL A 57 -11.06 13.76 6.21
N ASN A 58 -11.71 12.61 6.07
CA ASN A 58 -12.70 12.13 7.03
C ASN A 58 -12.04 11.63 8.32
N SER A 59 -12.84 11.33 9.33
CA SER A 59 -12.34 10.86 10.64
C SER A 59 -11.68 9.48 10.65
N THR A 60 -11.85 8.68 9.59
CA THR A 60 -11.21 7.38 9.38
C THR A 60 -10.49 7.38 8.03
N PRO A 61 -9.40 8.13 7.88
CA PRO A 61 -8.75 8.27 6.58
C PRO A 61 -8.01 7.00 6.19
N TYR A 62 -7.94 6.75 4.88
CA TYR A 62 -7.14 5.66 4.33
C TYR A 62 -5.77 6.18 3.94
N PHE A 63 -4.73 5.67 4.57
CA PHE A 63 -3.35 5.96 4.24
C PHE A 63 -2.88 5.06 3.12
N TYR A 64 -2.16 5.65 2.16
CA TYR A 64 -1.52 4.92 1.08
C TYR A 64 -0.09 5.43 0.88
N ALA A 65 0.84 4.48 0.68
CA ALA A 65 2.20 4.78 0.25
C ALA A 65 2.64 3.78 -0.82
N ARG A 66 3.40 4.27 -1.81
CA ARG A 66 4.09 3.46 -2.81
C ARG A 66 5.57 3.59 -2.62
N LEU A 67 6.22 2.46 -2.50
CA LEU A 67 7.61 2.33 -2.11
C LEU A 67 8.42 1.68 -3.23
N TRP A 68 9.68 2.02 -3.29
CA TRP A 68 10.65 1.32 -4.11
C TRP A 68 12.01 1.27 -3.41
N ASP A 69 12.68 0.16 -3.54
CA ASP A 69 14.05 0.01 -3.13
C ASP A 69 14.74 -1.08 -3.96
N LYS A 70 16.02 -0.87 -4.30
CA LYS A 70 16.80 -1.81 -5.10
C LYS A 70 17.00 -3.15 -4.39
N SER A 71 17.31 -3.10 -3.10
CA SER A 71 17.55 -4.24 -2.24
C SER A 71 16.27 -4.86 -1.70
N GLY A 72 15.17 -4.11 -1.74
CA GLY A 72 13.84 -4.48 -1.26
C GLY A 72 13.50 -3.91 0.10
N ILE A 73 12.20 -3.74 0.33
CA ILE A 73 11.65 -3.19 1.58
C ILE A 73 11.70 -4.25 2.69
N ASN A 74 12.17 -3.87 3.87
CA ASN A 74 12.18 -4.74 5.04
C ASN A 74 10.81 -4.77 5.72
N VAL A 75 10.13 -5.90 5.58
CA VAL A 75 8.82 -6.16 6.20
C VAL A 75 8.83 -7.41 7.09
N THR A 76 10.01 -7.89 7.43
CA THR A 76 10.15 -9.19 8.11
C THR A 76 9.79 -9.14 9.59
N GLY A 77 9.80 -7.95 10.21
CA GLY A 77 9.57 -7.79 11.65
C GLY A 77 10.63 -8.47 12.55
N SER A 78 11.71 -8.97 11.95
CA SER A 78 12.74 -9.73 12.65
C SER A 78 13.75 -8.85 13.41
N SER A 79 13.81 -7.56 13.06
CA SER A 79 14.73 -6.59 13.65
C SER A 79 13.97 -5.56 14.48
N VAL A 80 14.33 -5.40 15.72
CA VAL A 80 13.69 -4.43 16.62
C VAL A 80 13.84 -3.02 16.04
N GLY A 81 12.70 -2.35 15.82
CA GLY A 81 12.65 -0.96 15.35
C GLY A 81 12.81 -0.77 13.84
N HIS A 82 12.93 -1.84 13.05
CA HIS A 82 13.04 -1.78 11.58
C HIS A 82 11.73 -2.12 10.87
N ASP A 83 10.61 -1.84 11.52
CA ASP A 83 9.28 -2.01 10.94
C ASP A 83 8.92 -0.85 10.00
N VAL A 84 8.02 -1.13 9.07
CA VAL A 84 7.27 -0.09 8.35
C VAL A 84 6.25 0.47 9.32
N THR A 85 6.36 1.76 9.67
CA THR A 85 5.51 2.36 10.70
C THR A 85 4.84 3.64 10.23
N LEU A 86 3.61 3.82 10.69
CA LEU A 86 2.87 5.08 10.60
C LEU A 86 2.60 5.58 12.00
N TYR A 87 3.13 6.76 12.32
CA TYR A 87 3.04 7.38 13.63
C TYR A 87 2.29 8.71 13.53
N ILE A 88 1.20 8.87 14.28
CA ILE A 88 0.33 10.03 14.17
C ILE A 88 0.38 10.86 15.47
N ASP A 89 0.64 12.17 15.34
CA ASP A 89 0.63 13.20 16.39
C ASP A 89 1.59 12.91 17.54
N ASP A 90 2.72 12.25 17.32
CA ASP A 90 3.63 11.76 18.37
C ASP A 90 2.92 10.98 19.50
N ASN A 91 1.77 10.37 19.18
CA ASN A 91 0.99 9.65 20.16
C ASN A 91 1.35 8.15 20.14
N PRO A 92 1.93 7.60 21.23
CA PRO A 92 2.36 6.20 21.27
C PRO A 92 1.24 5.19 20.99
N ILE A 93 -0.02 5.55 21.25
CA ILE A 93 -1.18 4.70 20.96
C ILE A 93 -1.49 4.67 19.45
N ARG A 94 -1.07 5.70 18.72
CA ARG A 94 -1.26 5.87 17.27
C ARG A 94 0.01 5.53 16.48
N ASN A 95 0.76 4.56 16.97
CA ASN A 95 1.92 4.00 16.29
C ASN A 95 1.54 2.64 15.70
N TYR A 96 1.39 2.59 14.38
CA TYR A 96 0.91 1.41 13.66
C TYR A 96 2.07 0.73 12.94
N ASN A 97 2.25 -0.56 13.22
CA ASN A 97 3.12 -1.41 12.42
C ASN A 97 2.37 -1.83 11.15
N LEU A 98 2.95 -1.54 10.00
CA LEU A 98 2.33 -1.76 8.69
C LEU A 98 2.98 -2.88 7.87
N ASN A 99 3.82 -3.72 8.46
CA ASN A 99 4.48 -4.82 7.76
C ASN A 99 3.47 -5.74 7.05
N ASP A 100 2.39 -6.11 7.75
CA ASP A 100 1.35 -7.00 7.21
C ASP A 100 0.47 -6.34 6.13
N TYR A 101 0.54 -5.02 6.01
CA TYR A 101 -0.20 -4.23 5.02
C TYR A 101 0.61 -3.94 3.76
N TYR A 102 1.88 -4.33 3.75
CA TYR A 102 2.73 -4.21 2.57
C TYR A 102 2.41 -5.29 1.55
N LYS A 103 2.36 -4.91 0.28
CA LYS A 103 2.16 -5.81 -0.85
C LYS A 103 3.17 -5.50 -1.94
N ASN A 104 3.88 -6.51 -2.42
CA ASN A 104 4.69 -6.37 -3.63
C ASN A 104 3.79 -6.10 -4.84
N ILE A 105 4.25 -5.22 -5.72
CA ILE A 105 3.59 -5.02 -7.01
C ILE A 105 4.09 -6.12 -7.96
N PRO A 106 3.19 -6.95 -8.53
CA PRO A 106 3.59 -8.00 -9.45
C PRO A 106 4.44 -7.46 -10.62
N ASP A 107 5.42 -8.27 -11.04
CA ASP A 107 6.33 -7.98 -12.15
C ASP A 107 7.18 -6.70 -12.01
N LYS A 108 7.24 -6.12 -10.80
CA LYS A 108 8.05 -4.95 -10.50
C LYS A 108 8.99 -5.22 -9.34
N HIS A 109 10.24 -5.46 -9.68
CA HIS A 109 11.27 -5.68 -8.66
C HIS A 109 11.46 -4.45 -7.77
N GLY A 110 11.50 -4.69 -6.46
CA GLY A 110 11.72 -3.65 -5.46
C GLY A 110 10.54 -2.70 -5.24
N GLU A 111 9.45 -2.79 -6.02
CA GLU A 111 8.26 -1.97 -5.82
C GLU A 111 7.21 -2.66 -4.94
N GLY A 112 6.63 -1.88 -4.06
CA GLY A 112 5.50 -2.31 -3.25
C GLY A 112 4.62 -1.16 -2.82
N GLU A 113 3.50 -1.51 -2.25
CA GLU A 113 2.52 -0.56 -1.74
C GLU A 113 2.06 -0.92 -0.34
N VAL A 114 1.70 0.09 0.43
CA VAL A 114 1.10 -0.03 1.75
C VAL A 114 -0.24 0.69 1.71
N GLY A 115 -1.29 0.00 2.15
CA GLY A 115 -2.62 0.59 2.31
C GLY A 115 -3.16 0.28 3.71
N PHE A 116 -3.55 1.32 4.45
CA PHE A 116 -3.99 1.16 5.84
C PHE A 116 -5.15 2.09 6.17
N SER A 117 -6.22 1.52 6.71
CA SER A 117 -7.35 2.30 7.26
C SER A 117 -6.99 2.79 8.66
N VAL A 118 -6.77 4.09 8.78
CA VAL A 118 -6.44 4.69 10.07
C VAL A 118 -7.68 4.67 10.97
N PRO A 119 -7.58 4.17 12.21
CA PRO A 119 -8.67 4.24 13.18
C PRO A 119 -9.15 5.67 13.40
N LYS A 120 -10.37 5.80 13.91
CA LYS A 120 -11.03 7.09 14.10
C LYS A 120 -10.13 8.11 14.80
N LEU A 121 -9.95 9.24 14.12
CA LEU A 121 -9.28 10.43 14.62
C LEU A 121 -10.32 11.50 14.98
N GLU A 122 -9.93 12.41 15.85
CA GLU A 122 -10.72 13.58 16.23
C GLU A 122 -10.65 14.66 15.15
N SER A 123 -11.60 15.59 15.13
CA SER A 123 -11.56 16.70 14.19
C SER A 123 -10.44 17.68 14.56
N GLY A 124 -9.69 18.14 13.56
CA GLY A 124 -8.59 19.08 13.75
C GLY A 124 -7.40 18.77 12.84
N LEU A 125 -6.32 19.49 13.09
CA LEU A 125 -5.05 19.32 12.39
C LEU A 125 -4.29 18.14 12.99
N HIS A 126 -3.78 17.31 12.10
CA HIS A 126 -2.96 16.15 12.43
C HIS A 126 -1.71 16.11 11.55
N TYR A 127 -0.72 15.37 11.99
CA TYR A 127 0.40 14.99 11.13
C TYR A 127 0.71 13.50 11.33
N ALA A 128 1.27 12.91 10.29
CA ALA A 128 1.71 11.54 10.32
C ALA A 128 3.16 11.45 9.85
N GLU A 129 3.98 10.75 10.61
CA GLU A 129 5.32 10.33 10.24
C GLU A 129 5.25 8.90 9.70
N PHE A 130 5.72 8.70 8.48
CA PHE A 130 5.83 7.39 7.87
C PHE A 130 7.30 7.01 7.74
N LYS A 131 7.66 5.86 8.29
CA LYS A 131 9.02 5.34 8.30
C LYS A 131 9.09 3.98 7.65
N VAL A 132 10.10 3.79 6.81
CA VAL A 132 10.36 2.55 6.09
C VAL A 132 11.85 2.24 6.07
N TRP A 133 12.18 0.96 6.13
CA TRP A 133 13.53 0.43 6.06
C TRP A 133 13.67 -0.50 4.85
N ASP A 134 14.87 -0.53 4.28
CA ASP A 134 15.27 -1.59 3.34
C ASP A 134 15.86 -2.80 4.08
N VAL A 135 16.17 -3.85 3.34
CA VAL A 135 16.81 -5.05 3.90
C VAL A 135 18.29 -4.85 4.26
N MET A 136 18.90 -3.74 3.85
CA MET A 136 20.29 -3.35 4.15
C MET A 136 20.39 -2.36 5.32
N ASN A 137 19.27 -2.10 6.01
CA ASN A 137 19.12 -1.21 7.16
C ASN A 137 19.28 0.29 6.86
N ASN A 138 19.05 0.72 5.63
CA ASN A 138 18.87 2.14 5.35
C ASN A 138 17.41 2.53 5.64
N VAL A 139 17.21 3.77 6.12
CA VAL A 139 15.91 4.26 6.56
C VAL A 139 15.47 5.50 5.81
N ARG A 140 14.20 5.55 5.47
CA ARG A 140 13.51 6.74 4.99
C ARG A 140 12.37 7.09 5.93
N THR A 141 12.27 8.39 6.27
CA THR A 141 11.17 8.96 7.04
C THR A 141 10.64 10.18 6.32
N ASP A 142 9.34 10.20 6.07
CA ASP A 142 8.65 11.36 5.50
C ASP A 142 7.42 11.69 6.35
N THR A 143 7.04 12.97 6.35
CA THR A 143 5.92 13.50 7.15
C THR A 143 4.85 14.08 6.24
N ILE A 144 3.60 13.84 6.58
CA ILE A 144 2.43 14.37 5.88
C ILE A 144 1.46 14.97 6.90
N THR A 145 0.94 16.17 6.60
CA THR A 145 -0.04 16.87 7.44
C THR A 145 -1.44 16.78 6.82
N PHE A 146 -2.47 16.80 7.65
CA PHE A 146 -3.86 16.74 7.19
C PHE A 146 -4.82 17.32 8.23
N GLU A 147 -6.00 17.71 7.78
CA GLU A 147 -7.08 18.20 8.63
C GLU A 147 -8.25 17.22 8.62
N VAL A 148 -8.59 16.65 9.77
CA VAL A 148 -9.79 15.84 9.92
C VAL A 148 -11.00 16.74 10.06
N VAL A 149 -11.97 16.59 9.16
CA VAL A 149 -13.23 17.38 9.17
C VAL A 149 -14.44 16.46 9.21
N GLU A 150 -15.46 16.87 9.96
CA GLU A 150 -16.76 16.21 9.94
C GLU A 150 -17.55 16.57 8.67
N GLY A 151 -18.40 15.64 8.22
CA GLY A 151 -19.29 15.90 7.09
C GLY A 151 -18.61 16.02 5.74
N LEU A 152 -17.38 15.54 5.58
CA LEU A 152 -16.72 15.48 4.29
C LEU A 152 -17.63 14.74 3.28
N LYS A 153 -17.92 15.38 2.15
CA LYS A 153 -18.80 14.78 1.14
C LYS A 153 -18.18 13.50 0.58
N PRO A 154 -18.97 12.43 0.38
CA PRO A 154 -18.49 11.27 -0.34
C PRO A 154 -17.96 11.68 -1.73
N PHE A 155 -16.82 11.15 -2.08
CA PHE A 155 -16.19 11.36 -3.37
C PHE A 155 -15.75 10.01 -3.94
N ILE A 156 -16.08 9.77 -5.21
CA ILE A 156 -15.65 8.59 -5.96
C ILE A 156 -14.57 9.03 -6.92
N CYS A 157 -13.47 8.32 -6.93
CA CYS A 157 -12.34 8.51 -7.83
C CYS A 157 -11.95 7.18 -8.50
N ASP A 158 -11.07 7.27 -9.50
CA ASP A 158 -10.51 6.10 -10.19
C ASP A 158 -11.54 5.13 -10.76
N LEU A 159 -12.70 5.64 -11.21
CA LEU A 159 -13.71 4.80 -11.83
C LEU A 159 -13.17 4.16 -13.12
N LYS A 160 -13.12 2.83 -13.12
CA LYS A 160 -12.69 2.03 -14.27
C LYS A 160 -13.73 0.96 -14.56
N VAL A 161 -13.93 0.69 -15.84
CA VAL A 161 -14.81 -0.37 -16.32
C VAL A 161 -14.01 -1.31 -17.20
N PHE A 162 -14.02 -2.61 -16.90
CA PHE A 162 -13.30 -3.60 -17.67
C PHE A 162 -14.12 -4.90 -17.79
N PRO A 163 -14.15 -5.57 -18.97
CA PRO A 163 -13.66 -5.07 -20.24
C PRO A 163 -14.52 -3.92 -20.79
N ASN A 164 -13.90 -3.04 -21.58
CA ASN A 164 -14.60 -2.02 -22.33
C ASN A 164 -14.06 -1.99 -23.78
N PRO A 165 -14.83 -2.42 -24.81
CA PRO A 165 -16.25 -2.79 -24.75
C PRO A 165 -16.53 -4.11 -24.03
N ALA A 166 -17.64 -4.17 -23.31
CA ALA A 166 -18.16 -5.37 -22.68
C ALA A 166 -19.04 -6.17 -23.68
N ARG A 167 -19.01 -7.51 -23.61
CA ARG A 167 -19.90 -8.39 -24.40
C ARG A 167 -20.96 -9.05 -23.53
N GLU A 168 -20.56 -9.68 -22.43
CA GLU A 168 -21.47 -10.46 -21.55
C GLU A 168 -21.52 -9.88 -20.14
N SER A 169 -20.39 -9.33 -19.66
CA SER A 169 -20.28 -8.75 -18.33
C SER A 169 -19.22 -7.65 -18.31
N ALA A 170 -19.35 -6.73 -17.37
CA ALA A 170 -18.34 -5.72 -17.07
C ALA A 170 -18.14 -5.62 -15.56
N GLN A 171 -16.92 -5.33 -15.14
CA GLN A 171 -16.57 -5.05 -13.76
C GLN A 171 -16.31 -3.56 -13.61
N PHE A 172 -16.86 -2.98 -12.56
CA PHE A 172 -16.66 -1.59 -12.20
C PHE A 172 -15.72 -1.55 -11.01
N TYR A 173 -14.63 -0.81 -11.16
CA TYR A 173 -13.67 -0.53 -10.10
C TYR A 173 -13.70 0.95 -9.79
N PHE A 174 -13.75 1.29 -8.53
CA PHE A 174 -13.67 2.68 -8.10
C PHE A 174 -13.03 2.77 -6.72
N SER A 175 -12.36 3.88 -6.46
CA SER A 175 -11.89 4.27 -5.14
C SER A 175 -12.80 5.36 -4.56
N HIS A 176 -12.80 5.48 -3.24
CA HIS A 176 -13.61 6.48 -2.55
C HIS A 176 -12.92 6.98 -1.28
N ASN A 177 -13.29 8.17 -0.82
CA ASN A 177 -12.73 8.81 0.37
C ASN A 177 -13.40 8.39 1.70
N ARG A 178 -14.09 7.24 1.72
CA ARG A 178 -14.82 6.71 2.88
C ARG A 178 -14.52 5.24 3.12
N PRO A 179 -13.23 4.86 3.34
CA PRO A 179 -12.89 3.47 3.64
C PRO A 179 -13.62 3.00 4.90
N GLU A 180 -13.94 1.71 4.95
CA GLU A 180 -14.68 1.04 6.04
C GLU A 180 -16.08 1.61 6.36
N SER A 181 -16.56 2.58 5.59
CA SER A 181 -17.91 3.08 5.72
C SER A 181 -18.88 2.24 4.88
N ARG A 182 -20.04 1.92 5.45
CA ARG A 182 -21.13 1.37 4.64
C ARG A 182 -21.62 2.43 3.67
N MET A 183 -21.63 2.09 2.39
CA MET A 183 -22.16 2.95 1.34
C MET A 183 -23.17 2.18 0.49
N ASP A 184 -24.22 2.87 0.09
CA ASP A 184 -25.12 2.40 -0.96
C ASP A 184 -24.63 2.99 -2.28
N VAL A 185 -24.34 2.11 -3.24
CA VAL A 185 -23.82 2.48 -4.56
C VAL A 185 -24.84 2.13 -5.62
N GLU A 186 -25.24 3.10 -6.42
CA GLU A 186 -26.11 2.93 -7.57
C GLU A 186 -25.30 3.10 -8.87
N ILE A 187 -25.37 2.13 -9.75
CA ILE A 187 -24.71 2.17 -11.07
C ILE A 187 -25.81 2.17 -12.13
N ALA A 188 -25.93 3.28 -12.85
CA ALA A 188 -26.85 3.41 -13.98
C ALA A 188 -26.08 3.35 -15.30
N VAL A 189 -26.49 2.47 -16.20
CA VAL A 189 -25.93 2.32 -17.54
C VAL A 189 -26.96 2.81 -18.56
N TYR A 190 -26.55 3.73 -19.40
CA TYR A 190 -27.41 4.31 -20.43
C TYR A 190 -26.93 3.90 -21.83
N ASP A 191 -27.86 3.57 -22.70
CA ASP A 191 -27.57 3.43 -24.12
C ASP A 191 -27.43 4.81 -24.76
N MET A 192 -26.44 4.96 -25.64
CA MET A 192 -26.31 6.15 -26.46
C MET A 192 -27.13 5.93 -27.74
N ALA A 193 -28.31 6.53 -27.78
CA ALA A 193 -29.16 6.54 -28.97
C ALA A 193 -28.58 7.40 -30.09
#